data_5b2774cde0b5188c587b92bc83026985
#
_entry.id   5b2774cde0b5188c587b92bc83026985
#
_cell.length_a   1.000
_cell.length_b   1.000
_cell.length_c   1.000
_cell.angle_alpha   90.00
_cell.angle_beta   90.00
_cell.angle_gamma   90.00
#
_symmetry.space_group_name_H-M   'P 1'
#
loop_
_entity.id
_entity.type
_entity.pdbx_description
1 polymer ?
#
loop_
_entity_poly.entity_id
_entity_poly.type
_entity_poly.pdbx_seq_one_letter_code
_entity_poly.pdbx_strand_id
1 'polypeptide(L)'
;MKSLLLLLLNLGIPFAAASQTLEVHNSSGLRMSLDTDDGNPALIIEVPDGPEGQQNSKILFPEHVTVRAHGHSEPEHLYMFRPGTKGYSPEWKKTDNALEYARDFGQIHFVARAILKDDGIVFHYEFTNHSGIDYDMVTAITDPRFHSVFYDPRLQRTYVHHQDGFDLLASETPARLTIPLENWFPARYLASYTAPVPTERTQHRDDGITYYYKSKAVDVPMVATLSEDRTWVAASFAREPGNIWSNPELTCQHVDPDVPLPHNGHASYEVKILIFKGSLEDALRKVLAQRNNLK
;
A
#
# COMPACT_ATOMS: atom_id res chain seq x y z
N MET A 1 39.29 -37.84 57.92
CA MET A 1 39.26 -37.48 56.46
C MET A 1 37.88 -36.97 56.13
N LYS A 2 37.69 -35.66 55.95
CA LYS A 2 36.40 -35.04 55.55
C LYS A 2 36.51 -34.61 54.11
N SER A 3 35.76 -35.31 53.21
CA SER A 3 35.67 -34.95 51.81
C SER A 3 34.73 -33.76 51.60
N LEU A 4 35.26 -32.70 51.02
CA LEU A 4 34.54 -31.49 50.65
C LEU A 4 34.01 -31.63 49.24
N LEU A 5 32.70 -31.70 49.08
CA LEU A 5 32.01 -31.83 47.76
C LEU A 5 31.78 -30.40 47.23
N LEU A 6 32.51 -29.99 46.20
CA LEU A 6 32.33 -28.69 45.53
C LEU A 6 31.15 -28.80 44.55
N LEU A 7 30.05 -28.12 44.83
CA LEU A 7 28.90 -27.97 43.96
C LEU A 7 29.16 -26.77 43.00
N LEU A 8 29.45 -27.05 41.74
CA LEU A 8 29.55 -26.06 40.70
C LEU A 8 28.12 -25.73 40.22
N LEU A 9 27.60 -24.57 40.65
CA LEU A 9 26.39 -23.96 40.07
C LEU A 9 26.72 -23.37 38.68
N ASN A 10 26.25 -24.06 37.64
CA ASN A 10 26.21 -23.49 36.29
C ASN A 10 25.07 -22.44 36.23
N LEU A 11 25.39 -21.16 36.37
CA LEU A 11 24.51 -20.06 36.06
C LEU A 11 24.44 -19.93 34.54
N GLY A 12 23.48 -20.60 33.92
CA GLY A 12 23.11 -20.36 32.54
C GLY A 12 22.51 -18.96 32.41
N ILE A 13 23.28 -18.03 31.87
CA ILE A 13 22.77 -16.74 31.45
C ILE A 13 21.86 -16.98 30.26
N PRO A 14 20.55 -16.66 30.31
CA PRO A 14 19.72 -16.73 29.14
C PRO A 14 20.20 -15.64 28.15
N PHE A 15 20.81 -16.06 27.04
CA PHE A 15 20.96 -15.19 25.88
C PHE A 15 19.54 -14.87 25.40
N ALA A 16 19.04 -13.67 25.72
CA ALA A 16 17.91 -13.11 25.01
C ALA A 16 18.36 -12.94 23.57
N ALA A 17 17.88 -13.79 22.68
CA ALA A 17 18.01 -13.59 21.25
C ALA A 17 17.31 -12.25 20.94
N ALA A 18 18.10 -11.21 20.67
CA ALA A 18 17.58 -9.97 20.15
C ALA A 18 16.84 -10.32 18.86
N SER A 19 15.53 -10.13 18.82
CA SER A 19 14.74 -10.24 17.61
C SER A 19 15.37 -9.29 16.59
N GLN A 20 16.06 -9.82 15.59
CA GLN A 20 16.59 -8.99 14.50
C GLN A 20 15.39 -8.37 13.82
N THR A 21 15.28 -7.05 13.91
CA THR A 21 14.31 -6.27 13.15
C THR A 21 14.58 -6.53 11.67
N LEU A 22 13.60 -7.10 10.96
CA LEU A 22 13.72 -7.32 9.53
C LEU A 22 13.62 -5.96 8.83
N GLU A 23 14.73 -5.51 8.29
CA GLU A 23 14.89 -4.18 7.71
C GLU A 23 15.77 -4.22 6.47
N VAL A 24 15.48 -3.36 5.50
CA VAL A 24 16.18 -3.21 4.22
C VAL A 24 16.47 -1.74 3.97
N HIS A 25 17.67 -1.43 3.47
CA HIS A 25 18.11 -0.09 3.10
C HIS A 25 18.52 -0.03 1.64
N ASN A 26 18.37 1.14 1.02
CA ASN A 26 18.90 1.39 -0.31
C ASN A 26 20.01 2.48 -0.30
N SER A 27 20.60 2.70 -1.46
CA SER A 27 21.68 3.70 -1.64
C SER A 27 21.19 5.15 -1.49
N SER A 28 19.90 5.42 -1.65
CA SER A 28 19.32 6.76 -1.49
C SER A 28 18.96 7.10 -0.04
N GLY A 29 19.16 6.16 0.89
CA GLY A 29 18.89 6.34 2.32
C GLY A 29 17.45 6.02 2.73
N LEU A 30 16.61 5.49 1.83
CA LEU A 30 15.32 4.95 2.22
C LEU A 30 15.51 3.69 3.06
N ARG A 31 14.72 3.58 4.12
CA ARG A 31 14.66 2.42 4.97
C ARG A 31 13.25 1.83 4.98
N MET A 32 13.17 0.52 4.82
CA MET A 32 11.96 -0.27 4.85
C MET A 32 12.08 -1.32 5.96
N SER A 33 11.19 -1.29 6.94
CA SER A 33 11.15 -2.25 8.05
C SER A 33 9.73 -2.77 8.26
N LEU A 34 9.61 -3.89 8.99
CA LEU A 34 8.30 -4.43 9.33
C LEU A 34 7.63 -3.60 10.42
N ASP A 35 6.32 -3.39 10.28
CA ASP A 35 5.48 -2.97 11.39
C ASP A 35 5.13 -4.20 12.23
N THR A 36 5.46 -4.13 13.52
CA THR A 36 5.27 -5.25 14.46
C THR A 36 4.01 -5.10 15.32
N ASP A 37 3.31 -3.97 15.25
CA ASP A 37 2.33 -3.61 16.28
C ASP A 37 0.90 -4.06 15.99
N ASP A 38 0.56 -4.46 14.76
CA ASP A 38 -0.85 -4.57 14.38
C ASP A 38 -1.26 -5.92 13.74
N GLY A 39 -0.35 -6.86 13.59
CA GLY A 39 -0.65 -8.19 13.04
C GLY A 39 -0.95 -8.25 11.54
N ASN A 40 -1.27 -7.13 10.90
CA ASN A 40 -1.42 -7.04 9.45
C ASN A 40 -0.04 -7.02 8.77
N PRO A 41 0.07 -7.54 7.55
CA PRO A 41 1.29 -7.38 6.75
C PRO A 41 1.52 -5.91 6.42
N ALA A 42 2.36 -5.25 7.18
CA ALA A 42 2.64 -3.82 7.04
C ALA A 42 4.13 -3.52 7.09
N LEU A 43 4.50 -2.47 6.39
CA LEU A 43 5.84 -1.90 6.36
C LEU A 43 5.82 -0.49 6.93
N ILE A 44 6.92 -0.14 7.56
CA ILE A 44 7.26 1.23 7.89
C ILE A 44 8.30 1.72 6.90
N ILE A 45 8.05 2.88 6.30
CA ILE A 45 8.97 3.54 5.38
C ILE A 45 9.49 4.81 6.02
N GLU A 46 10.81 4.90 6.09
CA GLU A 46 11.49 6.09 6.56
C GLU A 46 12.24 6.74 5.40
N VAL A 47 12.05 8.05 5.27
CA VAL A 47 12.80 8.87 4.32
C VAL A 47 14.02 9.48 5.02
N PRO A 48 15.18 9.59 4.34
CA PRO A 48 16.32 10.29 4.90
C PRO A 48 15.99 11.77 5.11
N ASP A 49 16.55 12.36 6.15
CA ASP A 49 16.32 13.76 6.53
C ASP A 49 14.87 14.09 6.92
N GLY A 50 14.06 13.09 7.21
CA GLY A 50 12.73 13.30 7.80
C GLY A 50 12.85 13.84 9.24
N PRO A 51 11.83 14.56 9.74
CA PRO A 51 11.84 15.07 11.11
C PRO A 51 11.98 13.93 12.13
N GLU A 52 12.94 14.03 13.04
CA GLU A 52 13.10 13.06 14.13
C GLU A 52 11.82 12.97 14.98
N GLY A 53 11.42 11.74 15.31
CA GLY A 53 10.28 11.46 16.21
C GLY A 53 8.89 11.59 15.59
N GLN A 54 8.76 11.86 14.29
CA GLN A 54 7.47 11.80 13.62
C GLN A 54 7.11 10.35 13.22
N GLN A 55 5.80 10.09 13.15
CA GLN A 55 5.33 8.77 12.67
C GLN A 55 5.74 8.56 11.22
N ASN A 56 6.42 7.45 11.00
CA ASN A 56 6.82 7.04 9.66
C ASN A 56 5.61 6.60 8.84
N SER A 57 5.70 6.69 7.52
CA SER A 57 4.65 6.22 6.65
C SER A 57 4.49 4.71 6.77
N LYS A 58 3.25 4.26 6.92
CA LYS A 58 2.88 2.85 7.01
C LYS A 58 2.28 2.40 5.68
N ILE A 59 2.65 1.22 5.21
CA ILE A 59 2.07 0.64 4.00
C ILE A 59 1.57 -0.75 4.33
N LEU A 60 0.27 -0.98 4.21
CA LEU A 60 -0.31 -2.32 4.23
C LEU A 60 -0.12 -2.98 2.87
N PHE A 61 0.36 -4.22 2.84
CA PHE A 61 0.57 -4.94 1.58
C PHE A 61 0.25 -6.45 1.66
N PRO A 62 -1.02 -6.75 1.42
CA PRO A 62 -2.14 -5.84 1.21
C PRO A 62 -2.91 -5.54 2.51
N GLU A 63 -3.78 -4.55 2.43
CA GLU A 63 -4.84 -4.38 3.42
C GLU A 63 -5.81 -5.57 3.39
N HIS A 64 -6.20 -6.01 2.19
CA HIS A 64 -6.98 -7.22 1.94
C HIS A 64 -6.80 -7.65 0.48
N VAL A 65 -7.17 -8.88 0.20
CA VAL A 65 -7.34 -9.39 -1.17
C VAL A 65 -8.82 -9.39 -1.48
N THR A 66 -9.19 -8.90 -2.67
CA THR A 66 -10.56 -8.93 -3.16
C THR A 66 -10.64 -9.89 -4.34
N VAL A 67 -11.65 -10.75 -4.35
CA VAL A 67 -11.91 -11.68 -5.45
C VAL A 67 -13.35 -11.54 -5.92
N ARG A 68 -13.59 -11.77 -7.22
CA ARG A 68 -14.95 -11.92 -7.77
C ARG A 68 -14.99 -13.16 -8.65
N ALA A 69 -15.73 -14.17 -8.19
CA ALA A 69 -15.90 -15.40 -8.92
C ALA A 69 -16.71 -15.16 -10.22
N HIS A 70 -16.43 -15.93 -11.27
CA HIS A 70 -17.13 -15.85 -12.54
C HIS A 70 -18.64 -16.03 -12.36
N GLY A 71 -19.41 -15.11 -12.95
CA GLY A 71 -20.87 -15.09 -12.83
C GLY A 71 -21.43 -14.46 -11.54
N HIS A 72 -20.57 -13.99 -10.63
CA HIS A 72 -21.01 -13.24 -9.44
C HIS A 72 -20.90 -11.74 -9.68
N SER A 73 -21.91 -10.97 -9.21
CA SER A 73 -21.92 -9.49 -9.30
C SER A 73 -21.05 -8.84 -8.21
N GLU A 74 -21.08 -9.42 -7.02
CA GLU A 74 -20.43 -8.83 -5.84
C GLU A 74 -19.06 -9.45 -5.59
N PRO A 75 -18.06 -8.62 -5.26
CA PRO A 75 -16.75 -9.09 -4.85
C PRO A 75 -16.77 -9.57 -3.39
N GLU A 76 -15.86 -10.49 -3.07
CA GLU A 76 -15.59 -10.95 -1.71
C GLU A 76 -14.24 -10.43 -1.24
N HIS A 77 -14.17 -9.93 0.01
CA HIS A 77 -12.92 -9.52 0.65
C HIS A 77 -12.32 -10.65 1.50
N LEU A 78 -11.11 -11.04 1.15
CA LEU A 78 -10.31 -12.01 1.88
C LEU A 78 -9.32 -11.27 2.78
N TYR A 79 -9.69 -11.09 4.05
CA TYR A 79 -8.88 -10.31 4.98
C TYR A 79 -7.64 -11.09 5.43
N MET A 80 -6.50 -10.41 5.43
CA MET A 80 -5.24 -10.92 5.96
C MET A 80 -5.31 -11.13 7.47
N PHE A 81 -5.97 -10.22 8.14
CA PHE A 81 -6.22 -10.22 9.57
C PHE A 81 -7.73 -10.15 9.85
N ARG A 82 -8.19 -10.90 10.86
CA ARG A 82 -9.57 -10.79 11.33
C ARG A 82 -9.56 -10.07 12.67
N PRO A 83 -10.33 -9.00 12.87
CA PRO A 83 -10.47 -8.35 14.17
C PRO A 83 -10.79 -9.36 15.27
N GLY A 84 -10.08 -9.28 16.41
CA GLY A 84 -10.20 -10.23 17.51
C GLY A 84 -9.37 -11.50 17.39
N THR A 85 -8.70 -11.74 16.29
CA THR A 85 -7.73 -12.86 16.15
C THR A 85 -6.36 -12.40 16.63
N LYS A 86 -5.98 -12.80 17.83
CA LYS A 86 -4.63 -12.53 18.36
C LYS A 86 -3.59 -13.38 17.66
N GLY A 87 -2.46 -12.77 17.31
CA GLY A 87 -1.24 -13.50 16.98
C GLY A 87 -1.10 -13.98 15.54
N TYR A 88 -1.89 -13.45 14.59
CA TYR A 88 -1.58 -13.67 13.19
C TYR A 88 -0.42 -12.77 12.77
N SER A 89 0.70 -13.38 12.46
CA SER A 89 1.83 -12.71 11.83
C SER A 89 2.32 -13.61 10.70
N PRO A 90 2.53 -13.07 9.49
CA PRO A 90 3.10 -13.87 8.40
C PRO A 90 4.51 -14.30 8.74
N GLU A 91 4.92 -15.45 8.19
CA GLU A 91 6.31 -15.86 8.20
C GLU A 91 7.09 -15.04 7.18
N TRP A 92 7.83 -14.08 7.68
CA TRP A 92 8.59 -13.17 6.85
C TRP A 92 9.89 -13.80 6.39
N LYS A 93 10.18 -13.61 5.10
CA LYS A 93 11.48 -13.92 4.50
C LYS A 93 12.14 -12.63 4.06
N LYS A 94 13.41 -12.46 4.42
CA LYS A 94 14.25 -11.35 3.96
C LYS A 94 15.22 -11.84 2.90
N THR A 95 15.33 -11.11 1.81
CA THR A 95 16.42 -11.16 0.85
C THR A 95 17.22 -9.86 0.91
N ASP A 96 18.23 -9.67 0.05
CA ASP A 96 19.11 -8.49 0.13
C ASP A 96 18.36 -7.16 0.10
N ASN A 97 17.32 -7.05 -0.73
CA ASN A 97 16.55 -5.83 -0.92
C ASN A 97 15.04 -6.03 -0.84
N ALA A 98 14.56 -7.17 -0.35
CA ALA A 98 13.13 -7.44 -0.31
C ALA A 98 12.68 -8.13 0.99
N LEU A 99 11.42 -7.88 1.34
CA LEU A 99 10.65 -8.57 2.36
C LEU A 99 9.50 -9.30 1.68
N GLU A 100 9.32 -10.59 2.00
CA GLU A 100 8.35 -11.47 1.37
C GLU A 100 7.61 -12.29 2.42
N TYR A 101 6.35 -12.61 2.14
CA TYR A 101 5.60 -13.63 2.86
C TYR A 101 4.61 -14.32 1.91
N ALA A 102 4.08 -15.47 2.35
CA ALA A 102 3.04 -16.20 1.64
C ALA A 102 1.86 -16.49 2.56
N ARG A 103 0.67 -16.67 1.97
CA ARG A 103 -0.56 -17.06 2.67
C ARG A 103 -1.49 -17.84 1.75
N ASP A 104 -2.25 -18.77 2.36
CA ASP A 104 -3.32 -19.48 1.68
C ASP A 104 -4.68 -18.89 2.09
N PHE A 105 -5.52 -18.61 1.10
CA PHE A 105 -6.92 -18.28 1.22
C PHE A 105 -7.74 -19.48 0.68
N GLY A 106 -7.90 -20.51 1.51
CA GLY A 106 -8.47 -21.76 1.04
C GLY A 106 -7.63 -22.40 -0.07
N GLN A 107 -8.12 -22.36 -1.31
CA GLN A 107 -7.43 -22.91 -2.47
C GLN A 107 -6.69 -21.85 -3.32
N ILE A 108 -6.64 -20.60 -2.87
CA ILE A 108 -5.81 -19.56 -3.49
C ILE A 108 -4.54 -19.41 -2.66
N HIS A 109 -3.40 -19.76 -3.26
CA HIS A 109 -2.08 -19.47 -2.72
C HIS A 109 -1.64 -18.07 -3.13
N PHE A 110 -1.24 -17.26 -2.17
CA PHE A 110 -0.87 -15.87 -2.34
C PHE A 110 0.55 -15.62 -1.86
N VAL A 111 1.34 -14.90 -2.65
CA VAL A 111 2.67 -14.43 -2.29
C VAL A 111 2.74 -12.93 -2.47
N ALA A 112 3.21 -12.23 -1.46
CA ALA A 112 3.46 -10.78 -1.51
C ALA A 112 4.94 -10.49 -1.24
N ARG A 113 5.53 -9.65 -2.09
CA ARG A 113 6.93 -9.23 -1.98
C ARG A 113 7.05 -7.74 -2.13
N ALA A 114 7.68 -7.07 -1.16
CA ALA A 114 8.05 -5.67 -1.22
C ALA A 114 9.54 -5.56 -1.53
N ILE A 115 9.90 -4.94 -2.65
CA ILE A 115 11.27 -4.85 -3.17
C ILE A 115 11.71 -3.39 -3.12
N LEU A 116 12.68 -3.07 -2.27
CA LEU A 116 13.24 -1.73 -2.17
C LEU A 116 14.14 -1.46 -3.39
N LYS A 117 13.86 -0.38 -4.10
CA LYS A 117 14.62 0.13 -5.25
C LYS A 117 15.24 1.48 -4.89
N ASP A 118 16.14 1.98 -5.71
CA ASP A 118 16.83 3.27 -5.46
C ASP A 118 15.85 4.46 -5.33
N ASP A 119 14.71 4.41 -6.00
CA ASP A 119 13.75 5.49 -6.05
C ASP A 119 12.38 5.16 -5.43
N GLY A 120 12.29 4.09 -4.64
CA GLY A 120 11.03 3.68 -3.99
C GLY A 120 10.87 2.18 -3.81
N ILE A 121 9.65 1.69 -3.82
CA ILE A 121 9.31 0.31 -3.51
C ILE A 121 8.44 -0.28 -4.62
N VAL A 122 8.74 -1.51 -5.05
CA VAL A 122 7.87 -2.31 -5.91
C VAL A 122 7.20 -3.37 -5.05
N PHE A 123 5.88 -3.39 -5.06
CA PHE A 123 5.05 -4.44 -4.49
C PHE A 123 4.68 -5.42 -5.58
N HIS A 124 5.09 -6.66 -5.42
CA HIS A 124 4.82 -7.74 -6.35
C HIS A 124 3.87 -8.73 -5.68
N TYR A 125 2.76 -9.03 -6.35
CA TYR A 125 1.73 -9.95 -5.91
C TYR A 125 1.60 -11.11 -6.88
N GLU A 126 1.57 -12.32 -6.34
CA GLU A 126 1.36 -13.56 -7.11
C GLU A 126 0.20 -14.35 -6.52
N PHE A 127 -0.65 -14.87 -7.38
CA PHE A 127 -1.78 -15.71 -7.03
C PHE A 127 -1.71 -17.01 -7.79
N THR A 128 -1.87 -18.13 -7.08
CA THR A 128 -2.05 -19.45 -7.66
C THR A 128 -3.40 -20.00 -7.23
N ASN A 129 -4.25 -20.30 -8.18
CA ASN A 129 -5.57 -20.85 -7.93
C ASN A 129 -5.55 -22.38 -8.11
N HIS A 130 -5.76 -23.09 -7.01
CA HIS A 130 -5.87 -24.56 -7.00
C HIS A 130 -7.33 -25.06 -7.03
N SER A 131 -8.30 -24.15 -7.20
CA SER A 131 -9.71 -24.47 -7.26
C SER A 131 -10.19 -24.70 -8.69
N GLY A 132 -11.39 -25.28 -8.81
CA GLY A 132 -12.10 -25.40 -10.09
C GLY A 132 -12.91 -24.13 -10.45
N ILE A 133 -12.72 -23.00 -9.77
CA ILE A 133 -13.48 -21.75 -9.94
C ILE A 133 -12.62 -20.75 -10.70
N ASP A 134 -13.18 -20.16 -11.77
CA ASP A 134 -12.60 -18.99 -12.42
C ASP A 134 -12.97 -17.74 -11.65
N TYR A 135 -12.01 -16.84 -11.45
CA TYR A 135 -12.26 -15.52 -10.91
C TYR A 135 -12.08 -14.46 -12.00
N ASP A 136 -13.12 -13.65 -12.23
CA ASP A 136 -13.07 -12.54 -13.19
C ASP A 136 -12.15 -11.42 -12.68
N MET A 137 -11.94 -11.37 -11.38
CA MET A 137 -11.11 -10.37 -10.74
C MET A 137 -10.44 -10.95 -9.49
N VAL A 138 -9.16 -10.69 -9.36
CA VAL A 138 -8.42 -10.72 -8.10
C VAL A 138 -7.58 -9.46 -8.00
N THR A 139 -7.58 -8.83 -6.82
CA THR A 139 -6.76 -7.68 -6.50
C THR A 139 -6.29 -7.73 -5.04
N ALA A 140 -5.06 -7.34 -4.79
CA ALA A 140 -4.49 -7.12 -3.46
C ALA A 140 -4.31 -5.61 -3.26
N ILE A 141 -4.98 -5.05 -2.29
CA ILE A 141 -5.02 -3.60 -2.09
C ILE A 141 -3.76 -3.15 -1.36
N THR A 142 -2.86 -2.49 -2.09
CA THR A 142 -1.72 -1.77 -1.51
C THR A 142 -2.24 -0.49 -0.88
N ASP A 143 -2.11 -0.37 0.45
CA ASP A 143 -2.64 0.79 1.17
C ASP A 143 -1.51 1.58 1.85
N PRO A 144 -0.87 2.49 1.13
CA PRO A 144 0.06 3.44 1.73
C PRO A 144 -0.70 4.47 2.55
N ARG A 145 -0.46 4.49 3.85
CA ARG A 145 -0.99 5.48 4.80
C ARG A 145 0.13 6.46 5.12
N PHE A 146 0.17 7.52 4.35
CA PHE A 146 1.24 8.49 4.48
C PHE A 146 1.09 9.34 5.73
N HIS A 147 2.16 9.36 6.50
CA HIS A 147 2.35 10.20 7.68
C HIS A 147 3.55 11.13 7.50
N SER A 148 3.86 11.91 8.53
CA SER A 148 5.02 12.78 8.54
C SER A 148 4.98 13.75 7.36
N VAL A 149 6.07 13.82 6.60
CA VAL A 149 6.26 14.80 5.51
C VAL A 149 5.22 14.71 4.39
N PHE A 150 4.60 13.54 4.19
CA PHE A 150 3.59 13.32 3.14
C PHE A 150 2.13 13.40 3.63
N TYR A 151 1.89 13.61 4.92
CA TYR A 151 0.53 13.68 5.44
C TYR A 151 -0.24 14.87 4.86
N ASP A 152 -1.31 14.57 4.13
CA ASP A 152 -2.11 15.56 3.39
C ASP A 152 -3.62 15.35 3.60
N PRO A 153 -4.13 15.58 4.84
CA PRO A 153 -5.50 15.23 5.22
C PRO A 153 -6.58 16.04 4.48
N ARG A 154 -6.18 17.06 3.71
CA ARG A 154 -7.09 17.87 2.89
C ARG A 154 -6.89 17.67 1.39
N LEU A 155 -6.00 16.75 0.98
CA LEU A 155 -5.65 16.51 -0.42
C LEU A 155 -5.28 17.80 -1.19
N GLN A 156 -4.53 18.69 -0.51
CA GLN A 156 -4.07 19.96 -1.09
C GLN A 156 -2.72 19.82 -1.82
N ARG A 157 -2.05 18.71 -1.64
CA ARG A 157 -0.75 18.38 -2.20
C ARG A 157 -0.75 17.00 -2.89
N THR A 158 -1.94 16.41 -3.07
CA THR A 158 -2.14 15.11 -3.73
C THR A 158 -2.76 15.34 -5.11
N TYR A 159 -2.09 14.82 -6.12
CA TYR A 159 -2.34 15.14 -7.53
C TYR A 159 -2.56 13.89 -8.36
N VAL A 160 -3.31 14.05 -9.44
CA VAL A 160 -3.41 13.13 -10.58
C VAL A 160 -2.98 13.86 -11.86
N HIS A 161 -2.66 13.11 -12.91
CA HIS A 161 -2.25 13.68 -14.19
C HIS A 161 -3.34 13.51 -15.25
N HIS A 162 -3.59 14.59 -15.96
CA HIS A 162 -4.50 14.69 -17.12
C HIS A 162 -3.72 15.22 -18.32
N GLN A 163 -4.30 15.14 -19.52
CA GLN A 163 -3.64 15.57 -20.75
C GLN A 163 -3.14 17.02 -20.72
N ASP A 164 -3.78 17.89 -19.94
CA ASP A 164 -3.43 19.30 -19.77
C ASP A 164 -2.57 19.57 -18.53
N GLY A 165 -2.12 18.54 -17.82
CA GLY A 165 -1.19 18.63 -16.69
C GLY A 165 -1.73 18.04 -15.40
N PHE A 166 -1.11 18.43 -14.27
CA PHE A 166 -1.49 17.97 -12.95
C PHE A 166 -2.67 18.78 -12.38
N ASP A 167 -3.66 18.06 -11.85
CA ASP A 167 -4.73 18.62 -11.02
C ASP A 167 -4.71 18.00 -9.62
N LEU A 168 -5.21 18.75 -8.65
CA LEU A 168 -5.45 18.16 -7.32
C LEU A 168 -6.48 17.03 -7.44
N LEU A 169 -6.21 15.90 -6.84
CA LEU A 169 -7.11 14.74 -6.84
C LEU A 169 -8.52 15.13 -6.36
N ALA A 170 -8.62 16.00 -5.37
CA ALA A 170 -9.89 16.49 -4.84
C ALA A 170 -10.44 17.75 -5.52
N SER A 171 -9.95 18.14 -6.69
CA SER A 171 -10.30 19.43 -7.34
C SER A 171 -11.80 19.63 -7.56
N GLU A 172 -12.53 18.57 -7.86
CA GLU A 172 -13.97 18.63 -8.14
C GLU A 172 -14.83 18.16 -6.97
N THR A 173 -14.24 17.75 -5.83
CA THR A 173 -15.03 17.35 -4.66
C THR A 173 -15.61 18.58 -3.96
N PRO A 174 -16.89 18.56 -3.57
CA PRO A 174 -17.52 19.68 -2.88
C PRO A 174 -16.79 20.04 -1.60
N ALA A 175 -16.68 21.34 -1.36
CA ALA A 175 -16.21 21.90 -0.09
C ALA A 175 -14.81 21.41 0.40
N ARG A 176 -14.02 20.80 -0.46
CA ARG A 176 -12.73 20.14 -0.12
C ARG A 176 -11.74 21.03 0.66
N LEU A 177 -11.79 22.33 0.43
CA LEU A 177 -10.89 23.32 1.06
C LEU A 177 -11.59 24.22 2.09
N THR A 178 -12.91 24.14 2.21
CA THR A 178 -13.71 25.03 3.05
C THR A 178 -14.28 24.37 4.29
N ILE A 179 -14.39 23.04 4.28
CA ILE A 179 -14.87 22.26 5.41
C ILE A 179 -13.67 21.65 6.15
N PRO A 180 -13.50 21.89 7.46
CA PRO A 180 -12.52 21.22 8.27
C PRO A 180 -12.67 19.70 8.22
N LEU A 181 -11.55 18.95 8.33
CA LEU A 181 -11.54 17.49 8.21
C LEU A 181 -12.51 16.81 9.21
N GLU A 182 -12.56 17.30 10.43
CA GLU A 182 -13.46 16.81 11.49
C GLU A 182 -14.94 16.90 11.10
N ASN A 183 -15.31 17.80 10.21
CA ASN A 183 -16.69 17.96 9.72
C ASN A 183 -16.98 17.05 8.51
N TRP A 184 -15.98 16.39 7.95
CA TRP A 184 -16.17 15.36 6.92
C TRP A 184 -16.49 13.99 7.53
N PHE A 185 -16.22 13.82 8.81
CA PHE A 185 -16.65 12.70 9.60
C PHE A 185 -18.02 13.00 10.28
N PRO A 186 -19.00 12.16 10.16
CA PRO A 186 -19.01 10.82 9.56
C PRO A 186 -19.24 10.80 8.04
N ALA A 187 -19.36 11.95 7.38
CA ALA A 187 -19.57 12.03 5.94
C ALA A 187 -18.22 11.85 5.18
N ARG A 188 -17.59 10.70 5.35
CA ARG A 188 -16.35 10.33 4.65
C ARG A 188 -16.58 10.40 3.14
N TYR A 189 -15.61 10.95 2.41
CA TYR A 189 -15.64 10.92 0.96
C TYR A 189 -14.31 10.43 0.39
N LEU A 190 -14.39 9.83 -0.78
CA LEU A 190 -13.25 9.40 -1.57
C LEU A 190 -13.27 10.14 -2.89
N ALA A 191 -12.15 10.78 -3.24
CA ALA A 191 -11.94 11.27 -4.57
C ALA A 191 -11.42 10.13 -5.44
N SER A 192 -12.14 9.81 -6.50
CA SER A 192 -11.89 8.62 -7.29
C SER A 192 -11.92 8.91 -8.79
N TYR A 193 -10.98 8.33 -9.51
CA TYR A 193 -10.93 8.33 -10.97
C TYR A 193 -11.01 6.88 -11.46
N THR A 194 -12.03 6.58 -12.26
CA THR A 194 -12.13 5.28 -12.91
C THR A 194 -11.21 5.25 -14.13
N ALA A 195 -10.23 4.36 -14.16
CA ALA A 195 -9.36 4.17 -15.31
C ALA A 195 -9.80 2.93 -16.11
N PRO A 196 -9.67 2.94 -17.45
CA PRO A 196 -9.34 4.07 -18.33
C PRO A 196 -10.54 4.96 -18.67
N VAL A 197 -11.76 4.58 -18.29
CA VAL A 197 -12.99 5.28 -18.66
C VAL A 197 -13.50 6.11 -17.49
N PRO A 198 -13.52 7.45 -17.61
CA PRO A 198 -14.05 8.29 -16.55
C PRO A 198 -15.56 8.08 -16.37
N THR A 199 -16.00 8.09 -15.12
CA THR A 199 -17.40 7.99 -14.75
C THR A 199 -17.74 9.15 -13.83
N GLU A 200 -18.58 10.07 -14.31
CA GLU A 200 -19.06 11.17 -13.50
C GLU A 200 -20.29 10.75 -12.70
N ARG A 201 -20.10 10.52 -11.40
CA ARG A 201 -21.20 10.23 -10.49
C ARG A 201 -20.80 10.49 -9.03
N THR A 202 -21.81 10.69 -8.20
CA THR A 202 -21.70 10.65 -6.75
C THR A 202 -22.42 9.41 -6.26
N GLN A 203 -21.78 8.63 -5.41
CA GLN A 203 -22.37 7.46 -4.79
C GLN A 203 -22.29 7.59 -3.27
N HIS A 204 -23.45 7.57 -2.61
CA HIS A 204 -23.55 7.51 -1.16
C HIS A 204 -23.70 6.05 -0.74
N ARG A 205 -22.90 5.62 0.22
CA ARG A 205 -22.97 4.28 0.81
C ARG A 205 -23.66 4.33 2.17
N ASP A 206 -24.24 3.19 2.55
CA ASP A 206 -24.92 3.04 3.86
C ASP A 206 -23.97 3.16 5.06
N ASP A 207 -22.65 2.95 4.83
CA ASP A 207 -21.60 3.12 5.85
C ASP A 207 -21.16 4.58 6.05
N GLY A 208 -21.82 5.53 5.39
CA GLY A 208 -21.52 6.95 5.47
C GLY A 208 -20.40 7.42 4.55
N ILE A 209 -19.87 6.56 3.67
CA ILE A 209 -18.85 6.92 2.70
C ILE A 209 -19.52 7.47 1.43
N THR A 210 -19.02 8.61 0.94
CA THR A 210 -19.44 9.19 -0.34
C THR A 210 -18.28 9.13 -1.32
N TYR A 211 -18.52 8.48 -2.46
CA TYR A 211 -17.58 8.45 -3.57
C TYR A 211 -17.91 9.56 -4.56
N TYR A 212 -16.91 10.35 -4.93
CA TYR A 212 -16.98 11.33 -6.00
C TYR A 212 -16.16 10.84 -7.18
N TYR A 213 -16.83 10.20 -8.13
CA TYR A 213 -16.20 9.78 -9.37
C TYR A 213 -16.04 10.98 -10.30
N LYS A 214 -14.87 11.11 -10.86
CA LYS A 214 -14.49 12.25 -11.67
C LYS A 214 -14.78 12.01 -13.15
N SER A 215 -15.17 13.07 -13.87
CA SER A 215 -15.46 13.02 -15.30
C SER A 215 -14.22 13.22 -16.16
N LYS A 216 -13.22 13.96 -15.67
CA LYS A 216 -11.98 14.24 -16.41
C LYS A 216 -11.10 12.99 -16.48
N ALA A 217 -10.71 12.59 -17.69
CA ALA A 217 -9.91 11.40 -17.90
C ALA A 217 -8.49 11.57 -17.32
N VAL A 218 -8.00 10.54 -16.63
CA VAL A 218 -6.61 10.40 -16.23
C VAL A 218 -5.85 9.74 -17.39
N ASP A 219 -4.82 10.40 -17.91
CA ASP A 219 -4.01 9.88 -19.03
C ASP A 219 -2.79 9.09 -18.57
N VAL A 220 -2.23 9.44 -17.39
CA VAL A 220 -1.19 8.67 -16.73
C VAL A 220 -1.71 8.17 -15.40
N PRO A 221 -1.86 6.84 -15.22
CA PRO A 221 -2.49 6.26 -14.04
C PRO A 221 -1.56 6.30 -12.84
N MET A 222 -1.49 7.47 -12.19
CA MET A 222 -0.68 7.71 -11.00
C MET A 222 -1.41 8.64 -10.03
N VAL A 223 -1.10 8.47 -8.74
CA VAL A 223 -1.40 9.44 -7.69
C VAL A 223 -0.08 9.90 -7.09
N ALA A 224 0.13 11.20 -6.95
CA ALA A 224 1.35 11.75 -6.38
C ALA A 224 1.05 12.74 -5.26
N THR A 225 1.77 12.63 -4.13
CA THR A 225 1.69 13.57 -3.01
C THR A 225 3.04 14.23 -2.82
N LEU A 226 3.05 15.56 -2.77
CA LEU A 226 4.23 16.34 -2.39
C LEU A 226 4.36 16.39 -0.87
N SER A 227 5.59 16.38 -0.36
CA SER A 227 5.87 16.74 1.03
C SER A 227 5.41 18.15 1.36
N GLU A 228 5.30 18.48 2.63
CA GLU A 228 4.87 19.82 3.07
C GLU A 228 5.77 20.93 2.54
N ASP A 229 7.08 20.73 2.54
CA ASP A 229 8.09 21.63 1.99
C ASP A 229 8.26 21.53 0.47
N ARG A 230 7.52 20.62 -0.19
CA ARG A 230 7.56 20.34 -1.63
C ARG A 230 8.90 19.84 -2.18
N THR A 231 9.78 19.31 -1.32
CA THR A 231 11.09 18.80 -1.74
C THR A 231 11.07 17.31 -2.08
N TRP A 232 10.10 16.56 -1.53
CA TRP A 232 9.93 15.14 -1.75
C TRP A 232 8.62 14.85 -2.47
N VAL A 233 8.61 13.76 -3.23
CA VAL A 233 7.44 13.20 -3.90
C VAL A 233 7.25 11.75 -3.47
N ALA A 234 6.02 11.39 -3.10
CA ALA A 234 5.55 10.02 -3.04
C ALA A 234 4.54 9.81 -4.17
N ALA A 235 4.77 8.85 -5.07
CA ALA A 235 3.89 8.63 -6.20
C ALA A 235 3.64 7.14 -6.44
N SER A 236 2.37 6.73 -6.33
CA SER A 236 1.91 5.36 -6.58
C SER A 236 1.43 5.21 -8.01
N PHE A 237 1.81 4.11 -8.66
CA PHE A 237 1.35 3.75 -10.00
C PHE A 237 1.43 2.25 -10.25
N ALA A 238 0.64 1.78 -11.18
CA ALA A 238 0.68 0.44 -11.74
C ALA A 238 0.71 0.52 -13.26
N ARG A 239 0.91 -0.63 -13.91
CA ARG A 239 0.85 -0.68 -15.37
C ARG A 239 -0.55 -0.33 -15.88
N GLU A 240 -1.56 -0.98 -15.34
CA GLU A 240 -2.97 -0.81 -15.70
C GLU A 240 -3.83 -0.88 -14.43
N PRO A 241 -4.06 0.22 -13.72
CA PRO A 241 -4.89 0.21 -12.54
C PRO A 241 -6.37 0.06 -12.89
N GLY A 242 -7.11 -0.58 -12.00
CA GLY A 242 -8.57 -0.65 -12.10
C GLY A 242 -9.25 0.64 -11.69
N ASN A 243 -8.68 1.33 -10.71
CA ASN A 243 -9.20 2.58 -10.17
C ASN A 243 -8.07 3.42 -9.55
N ILE A 244 -8.27 4.74 -9.52
CA ILE A 244 -7.32 5.68 -8.90
C ILE A 244 -8.07 6.50 -7.87
N TRP A 245 -7.71 6.36 -6.59
CA TRP A 245 -8.41 7.05 -5.54
C TRP A 245 -7.54 7.30 -4.31
N SER A 246 -7.99 8.18 -3.45
CA SER A 246 -7.40 8.47 -2.14
C SER A 246 -8.47 8.74 -1.11
N ASN A 247 -8.13 8.46 0.14
CA ASN A 247 -8.90 8.80 1.32
C ASN A 247 -8.18 9.94 2.05
N PRO A 248 -8.83 11.10 2.26
CA PRO A 248 -8.18 12.25 2.90
C PRO A 248 -7.71 11.95 4.33
N GLU A 249 -8.40 11.09 5.06
CA GLU A 249 -8.06 10.76 6.45
C GLU A 249 -6.68 10.12 6.59
N LEU A 250 -6.32 9.29 5.61
CA LEU A 250 -5.13 8.46 5.66
C LEU A 250 -4.05 8.94 4.69
N THR A 251 -4.38 9.90 3.82
CA THR A 251 -3.51 10.27 2.68
C THR A 251 -3.03 9.02 1.94
N CYS A 252 -3.95 8.08 1.69
CA CYS A 252 -3.62 6.86 0.97
C CYS A 252 -3.62 7.09 -0.55
N GLN A 253 -2.93 6.22 -1.26
CA GLN A 253 -2.83 6.26 -2.73
C GLN A 253 -3.13 4.86 -3.27
N HIS A 254 -4.26 4.69 -3.93
CA HIS A 254 -4.68 3.41 -4.50
C HIS A 254 -4.63 3.46 -6.01
N VAL A 255 -3.94 2.48 -6.59
CA VAL A 255 -3.74 2.30 -8.02
C VAL A 255 -3.71 0.81 -8.38
N ASP A 256 -4.34 -0.03 -7.57
CA ASP A 256 -4.20 -1.47 -7.66
C ASP A 256 -4.89 -2.04 -8.91
N PRO A 257 -4.22 -2.92 -9.68
CA PRO A 257 -4.81 -3.60 -10.81
C PRO A 257 -5.86 -4.63 -10.40
N ASP A 258 -6.86 -4.79 -11.28
CA ASP A 258 -7.78 -5.92 -11.27
C ASP A 258 -7.36 -6.90 -12.35
N VAL A 259 -7.02 -8.14 -11.98
CA VAL A 259 -6.57 -9.16 -12.94
C VAL A 259 -7.43 -10.42 -12.86
N PRO A 260 -7.69 -11.11 -13.98
CA PRO A 260 -8.38 -12.39 -13.94
C PRO A 260 -7.47 -13.48 -13.37
N LEU A 261 -8.06 -14.43 -12.65
CA LEU A 261 -7.37 -15.59 -12.10
C LEU A 261 -8.11 -16.87 -12.52
N PRO A 262 -7.66 -17.56 -13.58
CA PRO A 262 -8.31 -18.78 -14.07
C PRO A 262 -8.27 -19.92 -13.05
N HIS A 263 -9.19 -20.87 -13.16
CA HIS A 263 -9.13 -22.13 -12.42
C HIS A 263 -7.82 -22.87 -12.73
N ASN A 264 -7.20 -23.44 -11.71
CA ASN A 264 -5.88 -24.08 -11.80
C ASN A 264 -4.81 -23.21 -12.50
N GLY A 265 -4.94 -21.87 -12.40
CA GLY A 265 -4.10 -20.91 -13.08
C GLY A 265 -3.34 -19.98 -12.14
N HIS A 266 -2.68 -19.02 -12.75
CA HIS A 266 -1.83 -18.03 -12.08
C HIS A 266 -2.17 -16.63 -12.55
N ALA A 267 -2.01 -15.65 -11.66
CA ALA A 267 -2.02 -14.23 -11.96
C ALA A 267 -0.93 -13.53 -11.18
N SER A 268 -0.39 -12.45 -11.73
CA SER A 268 0.56 -11.60 -11.00
C SER A 268 0.52 -10.19 -11.56
N TYR A 269 0.81 -9.23 -10.70
CA TYR A 269 1.00 -7.83 -11.07
C TYR A 269 1.91 -7.10 -10.09
N GLU A 270 2.27 -5.89 -10.43
CA GLU A 270 3.10 -5.02 -9.61
C GLU A 270 2.49 -3.64 -9.44
N VAL A 271 2.62 -3.10 -8.23
CA VAL A 271 2.37 -1.71 -7.88
C VAL A 271 3.70 -1.09 -7.47
N LYS A 272 4.00 0.11 -7.94
CA LYS A 272 5.21 0.83 -7.52
C LYS A 272 4.85 2.12 -6.82
N ILE A 273 5.54 2.37 -5.71
CA ILE A 273 5.54 3.64 -5.00
C ILE A 273 6.92 4.27 -5.14
N LEU A 274 7.03 5.36 -5.89
CA LEU A 274 8.20 6.22 -5.92
C LEU A 274 8.26 7.04 -4.65
N ILE A 275 9.46 7.19 -4.06
CA ILE A 275 9.72 8.08 -2.93
C ILE A 275 11.12 8.68 -3.15
N PHE A 276 11.18 9.96 -3.51
CA PHE A 276 12.44 10.60 -3.87
C PHE A 276 12.38 12.13 -3.75
N LYS A 277 13.53 12.79 -3.71
CA LYS A 277 13.62 14.26 -3.80
C LYS A 277 13.40 14.70 -5.25
N GLY A 278 12.39 15.56 -5.50
CA GLY A 278 12.05 16.01 -6.84
C GLY A 278 10.69 16.71 -6.92
N SER A 279 10.23 16.92 -8.15
CA SER A 279 8.96 17.56 -8.49
C SER A 279 7.92 16.56 -9.03
N LEU A 280 6.69 17.04 -9.25
CA LEU A 280 5.64 16.25 -9.92
C LEU A 280 6.06 15.86 -11.35
N GLU A 281 6.73 16.76 -12.07
CA GLU A 281 7.25 16.51 -13.42
C GLU A 281 8.35 15.44 -13.41
N ASP A 282 9.18 15.40 -12.35
CA ASP A 282 10.15 14.32 -12.16
C ASP A 282 9.46 12.98 -11.93
N ALA A 283 8.38 12.97 -11.12
CA ALA A 283 7.57 11.79 -10.89
C ALA A 283 6.93 11.30 -12.20
N LEU A 284 6.33 12.20 -12.98
CA LEU A 284 5.74 11.87 -14.28
C LEU A 284 6.77 11.22 -15.21
N ARG A 285 7.96 11.81 -15.34
CA ARG A 285 9.03 11.23 -16.19
C ARG A 285 9.42 9.83 -15.73
N LYS A 286 9.55 9.62 -14.40
CA LYS A 286 9.87 8.31 -13.85
C LYS A 286 8.76 7.29 -14.08
N VAL A 287 7.49 7.67 -13.90
CA VAL A 287 6.33 6.81 -14.16
C VAL A 287 6.30 6.39 -15.63
N LEU A 288 6.39 7.35 -16.56
CA LEU A 288 6.40 7.07 -18.00
C LEU A 288 7.55 6.15 -18.42
N ALA A 289 8.72 6.28 -17.81
CA ALA A 289 9.87 5.43 -18.09
C ALA A 289 9.76 4.01 -17.53
N GLN A 290 8.97 3.82 -16.45
CA GLN A 290 9.00 2.59 -15.66
C GLN A 290 7.72 1.77 -15.73
N ARG A 291 6.54 2.39 -15.93
CA ARG A 291 5.25 1.70 -15.81
C ARG A 291 5.11 0.49 -16.74
N ASN A 292 5.62 0.57 -17.97
CA ASN A 292 5.52 -0.51 -18.94
C ASN A 292 6.43 -1.71 -18.62
N ASN A 293 7.37 -1.54 -17.68
CA ASN A 293 8.23 -2.61 -17.19
C ASN A 293 7.66 -3.33 -15.97
N LEU A 294 6.57 -2.83 -15.39
CA LEU A 294 5.81 -3.52 -14.35
C LEU A 294 5.00 -4.66 -14.98
N LYS A 295 4.78 -5.72 -14.20
CA LYS A 295 3.94 -6.86 -14.59
C LYS A 295 2.46 -6.49 -14.58
#